data_9bd08996ce8ba37e9aa874f7a5c44000
#
_entry.id   9bd08996ce8ba37e9aa874f7a5c44000
#
_cell.length_a   1.000
_cell.length_b   1.000
_cell.length_c   1.000
_cell.angle_alpha   90.00
_cell.angle_beta   90.00
_cell.angle_gamma   90.00
#
_symmetry.space_group_name_H-M   'P 1'
#
loop_
_entity.id
_entity.type
_entity.pdbx_description
1 polymer ?
#
loop_
_entity_poly.entity_id
_entity_poly.type
_entity_poly.pdbx_seq_one_letter_code
_entity_poly.pdbx_strand_id
1 'polypeptide(L)'
;MDNLKFLAGAVFLMFLGSLASAQDIKITDAYARSAGKMAKSGAAFLVIENLSGTEDRLMEVWSDAAKRVQLHTHIKGDDGVMKMRHVEQGFVIPAQGQHALKRGGDHIMFMGLVTPWEDGDVLNVTLHFEKAGNVPVSIPVDQNRNPMEHKH
;
A
#
# COMPACT_ATOMS: atom_id res chain seq x y z
N MET A 1 47.87 8.02 51.77
CA MET A 1 47.66 8.95 50.64
C MET A 1 47.12 8.11 49.48
N ASP A 2 45.86 7.83 49.53
CA ASP A 2 45.26 6.90 48.54
C ASP A 2 44.20 7.66 47.76
N ASN A 3 44.52 7.89 46.49
CA ASN A 3 43.63 8.51 45.52
C ASN A 3 42.65 7.47 44.99
N LEU A 4 41.45 7.41 45.54
CA LEU A 4 40.36 6.60 45.00
C LEU A 4 39.65 7.39 43.90
N LYS A 5 39.95 7.06 42.66
CA LYS A 5 39.25 7.60 41.48
C LYS A 5 37.98 6.83 41.26
N PHE A 6 36.85 7.43 41.59
CA PHE A 6 35.53 6.93 41.18
C PHE A 6 35.34 7.13 39.67
N LEU A 7 35.33 6.03 38.95
CA LEU A 7 34.91 6.02 37.56
C LEU A 7 33.39 5.88 37.53
N ALA A 8 32.69 6.98 37.29
CA ALA A 8 31.26 6.96 37.05
C ALA A 8 31.02 6.45 35.63
N GLY A 9 30.67 5.16 35.51
CA GLY A 9 30.22 4.58 34.24
C GLY A 9 28.81 5.06 33.93
N ALA A 10 28.67 5.95 32.96
CA ALA A 10 27.37 6.31 32.41
C ALA A 10 26.90 5.17 31.51
N VAL A 11 25.94 4.38 31.98
CA VAL A 11 25.25 3.40 31.16
C VAL A 11 24.28 4.16 30.23
N PHE A 12 24.68 4.35 28.98
CA PHE A 12 23.83 4.91 27.95
C PHE A 12 22.93 3.78 27.46
N LEU A 13 21.72 3.71 27.99
CA LEU A 13 20.68 2.82 27.44
C LEU A 13 20.28 3.34 26.05
N MET A 14 20.85 2.76 25.00
CA MET A 14 20.34 2.94 23.66
C MET A 14 18.98 2.24 23.55
N PHE A 15 17.92 3.02 23.54
CA PHE A 15 16.62 2.57 23.06
C PHE A 15 16.74 2.34 21.54
N LEU A 16 17.03 1.11 21.16
CA LEU A 16 16.84 0.64 19.79
C LEU A 16 15.33 0.50 19.56
N GLY A 17 14.68 1.60 19.24
CA GLY A 17 13.34 1.56 18.69
C GLY A 17 13.42 0.78 17.37
N SER A 18 12.76 -0.37 17.28
CA SER A 18 12.60 -1.11 16.02
C SER A 18 11.80 -0.24 15.05
N LEU A 19 12.52 0.44 14.16
CA LEU A 19 11.89 1.12 13.05
C LEU A 19 11.38 0.02 12.09
N ALA A 20 10.08 0.01 11.83
CA ALA A 20 9.53 -0.84 10.77
C ALA A 20 10.26 -0.53 9.47
N SER A 21 10.73 -1.56 8.78
CA SER A 21 11.45 -1.43 7.51
C SER A 21 10.54 -1.85 6.34
N ALA A 22 10.94 -1.49 5.11
CA ALA A 22 10.26 -1.95 3.91
C ALA A 22 10.18 -3.50 3.80
N GLN A 23 11.10 -4.22 4.48
CA GLN A 23 11.12 -5.68 4.55
C GLN A 23 10.00 -6.27 5.43
N ASP A 24 9.39 -5.47 6.29
CA ASP A 24 8.28 -5.89 7.14
C ASP A 24 6.93 -5.84 6.41
N ILE A 25 6.90 -5.25 5.24
CA ILE A 25 5.71 -5.20 4.38
C ILE A 25 5.84 -6.21 3.26
N LYS A 26 4.87 -7.10 3.15
CA LYS A 26 4.76 -8.08 2.07
C LYS A 26 3.52 -7.79 1.24
N ILE A 27 3.69 -7.71 -0.07
CA ILE A 27 2.60 -7.49 -1.01
C ILE A 27 2.32 -8.80 -1.76
N THR A 28 1.08 -9.23 -1.75
CA THR A 28 0.63 -10.44 -2.43
C THR A 28 -0.61 -10.17 -3.28
N ASP A 29 -0.88 -11.07 -4.22
CA ASP A 29 -2.09 -11.08 -5.05
C ASP A 29 -2.36 -9.75 -5.79
N ALA A 30 -1.29 -9.08 -6.24
CA ALA A 30 -1.39 -7.80 -6.91
C ALA A 30 -1.81 -7.95 -8.36
N TYR A 31 -2.79 -7.18 -8.78
CA TYR A 31 -3.19 -7.04 -10.18
C TYR A 31 -3.84 -5.69 -10.43
N ALA A 32 -3.82 -5.24 -11.69
CA ALA A 32 -4.48 -4.02 -12.13
C ALA A 32 -5.40 -4.31 -13.33
N ARG A 33 -6.41 -3.49 -13.48
CA ARG A 33 -7.32 -3.55 -14.61
C ARG A 33 -7.91 -2.18 -14.96
N SER A 34 -8.29 -2.03 -16.20
CA SER A 34 -9.05 -0.88 -16.68
C SER A 34 -10.41 -1.32 -17.24
N ALA A 35 -11.32 -0.37 -17.47
CA ALA A 35 -12.67 -0.69 -17.98
C ALA A 35 -12.70 -1.08 -19.47
N GLY A 36 -11.57 -1.10 -20.15
CA GLY A 36 -11.43 -1.46 -21.57
C GLY A 36 -10.28 -0.74 -22.24
N LYS A 37 -10.06 -1.04 -23.52
CA LYS A 37 -8.91 -0.55 -24.30
C LYS A 37 -8.81 0.97 -24.41
N MET A 38 -9.92 1.70 -24.30
CA MET A 38 -9.96 3.16 -24.38
C MET A 38 -10.23 3.84 -23.04
N ALA A 39 -10.17 3.08 -21.96
CA ALA A 39 -10.41 3.60 -20.62
C ALA A 39 -9.40 4.69 -20.24
N LYS A 40 -9.90 5.76 -19.64
CA LYS A 40 -9.08 6.87 -19.09
C LYS A 40 -8.65 6.62 -17.65
N SER A 41 -9.17 5.58 -17.03
CA SER A 41 -8.90 5.23 -15.64
C SER A 41 -8.76 3.71 -15.47
N GLY A 42 -8.10 3.33 -14.39
CA GLY A 42 -7.94 1.95 -13.99
C GLY A 42 -7.82 1.83 -12.48
N ALA A 43 -7.82 0.62 -11.99
CA ALA A 43 -7.68 0.33 -10.58
C ALA A 43 -6.70 -0.82 -10.35
N ALA A 44 -6.05 -0.82 -9.20
CA ALA A 44 -5.22 -1.92 -8.75
C ALA A 44 -5.66 -2.43 -7.38
N PHE A 45 -5.47 -3.72 -7.19
CA PHE A 45 -5.87 -4.47 -6.02
C PHE A 45 -4.69 -5.34 -5.57
N LEU A 46 -4.55 -5.51 -4.28
CA LEU A 46 -3.47 -6.28 -3.68
C LEU A 46 -3.77 -6.55 -2.20
N VAL A 47 -3.04 -7.47 -1.62
CA VAL A 47 -3.05 -7.70 -0.17
C VAL A 47 -1.76 -7.19 0.42
N ILE A 48 -1.86 -6.38 1.48
CA ILE A 48 -0.74 -5.84 2.24
C ILE A 48 -0.65 -6.63 3.54
N GLU A 49 0.46 -7.32 3.76
CA GLU A 49 0.76 -8.00 5.02
C GLU A 49 1.80 -7.19 5.80
N ASN A 50 1.51 -6.89 7.05
CA ASN A 50 2.45 -6.26 7.97
C ASN A 50 3.03 -7.32 8.90
N LEU A 51 4.29 -7.68 8.70
CA LEU A 51 5.00 -8.70 9.46
C LEU A 51 5.66 -8.12 10.73
N SER A 52 5.60 -6.79 10.92
CA SER A 52 6.15 -6.15 12.12
C SER A 52 5.22 -6.25 13.32
N GLY A 53 5.77 -6.05 14.50
CA GLY A 53 5.00 -5.96 15.75
C GLY A 53 4.33 -4.60 15.98
N THR A 54 4.33 -3.72 14.98
CA THR A 54 3.82 -2.36 15.07
C THR A 54 2.85 -2.07 13.93
N GLU A 55 1.70 -1.47 14.24
CA GLU A 55 0.75 -0.98 13.25
C GLU A 55 1.44 -0.01 12.27
N ASP A 56 1.08 -0.07 11.00
CA ASP A 56 1.53 0.86 9.97
C ASP A 56 0.32 1.41 9.21
N ARG A 57 0.56 2.36 8.33
CA ARG A 57 -0.46 3.02 7.52
C ARG A 57 0.06 3.24 6.11
N LEU A 58 -0.69 2.77 5.12
CA LEU A 58 -0.48 3.16 3.72
C LEU A 58 -1.02 4.56 3.53
N MET A 59 -0.14 5.53 3.29
CA MET A 59 -0.47 6.96 3.21
C MET A 59 -0.77 7.41 1.79
N GLU A 60 0.09 7.02 0.85
CA GLU A 60 0.05 7.47 -0.53
C GLU A 60 0.53 6.39 -1.49
N VAL A 61 0.22 6.58 -2.76
CA VAL A 61 0.66 5.73 -3.86
C VAL A 61 1.13 6.59 -5.02
N TRP A 62 2.26 6.25 -5.60
CA TRP A 62 2.83 6.94 -6.75
C TRP A 62 3.07 5.99 -7.92
N SER A 63 2.82 6.46 -9.13
CA SER A 63 3.13 5.73 -10.35
C SER A 63 3.13 6.67 -11.55
N ASP A 64 3.99 6.39 -12.53
CA ASP A 64 4.04 7.10 -13.81
C ASP A 64 2.97 6.62 -14.80
N ALA A 65 2.21 5.59 -14.44
CA ALA A 65 1.18 5.00 -15.32
C ALA A 65 -0.04 5.90 -15.53
N ALA A 66 -0.24 6.90 -14.67
CA ALA A 66 -1.37 7.84 -14.74
C ALA A 66 -0.99 9.23 -14.24
N LYS A 67 -1.76 10.22 -14.65
CA LYS A 67 -1.57 11.60 -14.20
C LYS A 67 -1.84 11.79 -12.71
N ARG A 68 -2.74 10.98 -12.14
CA ARG A 68 -3.10 10.99 -10.73
C ARG A 68 -3.34 9.58 -10.25
N VAL A 69 -2.77 9.25 -9.10
CA VAL A 69 -2.95 7.96 -8.42
C VAL A 69 -3.34 8.22 -6.98
N GLN A 70 -4.42 7.61 -6.52
CA GLN A 70 -4.98 7.85 -5.17
C GLN A 70 -5.50 6.56 -4.55
N LEU A 71 -5.59 6.56 -3.23
CA LEU A 71 -6.31 5.54 -2.47
C LEU A 71 -7.79 5.90 -2.45
N HIS A 72 -8.63 4.97 -2.87
CA HIS A 72 -10.09 5.13 -2.92
C HIS A 72 -10.80 4.01 -2.17
N THR A 73 -12.00 4.30 -1.73
CA THR A 73 -12.93 3.32 -1.20
C THR A 73 -14.32 3.49 -1.82
N HIS A 74 -15.14 2.46 -1.73
CA HIS A 74 -16.56 2.56 -2.05
C HIS A 74 -17.36 2.85 -0.79
N ILE A 75 -18.23 3.84 -0.86
CA ILE A 75 -19.22 4.14 0.19
C ILE A 75 -20.62 4.05 -0.40
N LYS A 76 -21.53 3.51 0.37
CA LYS A 76 -22.95 3.51 0.03
C LYS A 76 -23.56 4.86 0.45
N GLY A 77 -24.09 5.61 -0.50
CA GLY A 77 -24.83 6.84 -0.22
C GLY A 77 -26.20 6.56 0.40
N ASP A 78 -26.82 7.58 0.97
CA ASP A 78 -28.17 7.50 1.57
C ASP A 78 -29.23 7.09 0.54
N ASP A 79 -28.98 7.36 -0.73
CA ASP A 79 -29.80 6.95 -1.89
C ASP A 79 -29.57 5.48 -2.32
N GLY A 80 -28.71 4.75 -1.62
CA GLY A 80 -28.33 3.36 -1.95
C GLY A 80 -27.31 3.23 -3.09
N VAL A 81 -26.88 4.34 -3.69
CA VAL A 81 -25.88 4.34 -4.78
C VAL A 81 -24.48 4.23 -4.21
N MET A 82 -23.66 3.34 -4.79
CA MET A 82 -22.25 3.21 -4.43
C MET A 82 -21.45 4.33 -5.08
N LYS A 83 -20.69 5.05 -4.27
CA LYS A 83 -19.80 6.14 -4.72
C LYS A 83 -18.37 5.84 -4.33
N MET A 84 -17.43 6.15 -5.21
CA MET A 84 -16.00 6.11 -4.91
C MET A 84 -15.58 7.40 -4.21
N ARG A 85 -14.73 7.26 -3.18
CA ARG A 85 -14.23 8.39 -2.42
C ARG A 85 -12.73 8.27 -2.20
N HIS A 86 -12.01 9.36 -2.36
CA HIS A 86 -10.61 9.47 -1.98
C HIS A 86 -10.46 9.35 -0.45
N VAL A 87 -9.53 8.51 -0.03
CA VAL A 87 -9.23 8.27 1.39
C VAL A 87 -7.92 8.97 1.74
N GLU A 88 -8.01 10.24 2.11
CA GLU A 88 -6.83 11.08 2.39
C GLU A 88 -6.02 10.58 3.58
N GLN A 89 -6.67 9.98 4.58
CA GLN A 89 -6.00 9.44 5.76
C GLN A 89 -5.32 8.09 5.51
N GLY A 90 -5.47 7.50 4.32
CA GLY A 90 -4.89 6.22 3.97
C GLY A 90 -5.55 5.03 4.67
N PHE A 91 -4.88 3.87 4.62
CA PHE A 91 -5.36 2.62 5.18
C PHE A 91 -4.45 2.11 6.29
N VAL A 92 -5.05 1.75 7.43
CA VAL A 92 -4.34 1.13 8.55
C VAL A 92 -4.04 -0.33 8.25
N ILE A 93 -2.81 -0.75 8.47
CA ILE A 93 -2.36 -2.13 8.39
C ILE A 93 -2.00 -2.58 9.81
N PRO A 94 -2.81 -3.44 10.45
CA PRO A 94 -2.55 -3.86 11.83
C PRO A 94 -1.19 -4.54 11.99
N ALA A 95 -0.61 -4.44 13.18
CA ALA A 95 0.58 -5.20 13.53
C ALA A 95 0.34 -6.70 13.33
N GLN A 96 1.25 -7.39 12.63
CA GLN A 96 1.14 -8.82 12.29
C GLN A 96 -0.20 -9.19 11.64
N GLY A 97 -0.78 -8.24 10.92
CA GLY A 97 -2.06 -8.35 10.25
C GLY A 97 -1.97 -8.00 8.77
N GLN A 98 -3.11 -7.91 8.15
CA GLN A 98 -3.20 -7.60 6.73
C GLN A 98 -4.35 -6.65 6.43
N HIS A 99 -4.26 -5.97 5.29
CA HIS A 99 -5.33 -5.19 4.70
C HIS A 99 -5.45 -5.55 3.21
N ALA A 100 -6.64 -5.94 2.79
CA ALA A 100 -6.90 -6.31 1.41
C ALA A 100 -7.55 -5.16 0.64
N LEU A 101 -6.93 -4.78 -0.48
CA LEU A 101 -7.53 -3.91 -1.48
C LEU A 101 -8.19 -4.82 -2.53
N LYS A 102 -9.51 -4.75 -2.65
CA LYS A 102 -10.29 -5.67 -3.50
C LYS A 102 -11.44 -4.97 -4.21
N ARG A 103 -11.89 -5.56 -5.30
CA ARG A 103 -12.99 -5.01 -6.09
C ARG A 103 -14.26 -4.83 -5.25
N GLY A 104 -14.86 -3.66 -5.38
CA GLY A 104 -16.02 -3.27 -4.59
C GLY A 104 -15.71 -2.69 -3.21
N GLY A 105 -14.44 -2.65 -2.82
CA GLY A 105 -13.95 -2.09 -1.56
C GLY A 105 -12.82 -1.07 -1.79
N ASP A 106 -11.85 -1.10 -0.90
CA ASP A 106 -10.66 -0.26 -0.99
C ASP A 106 -9.82 -0.63 -2.21
N HIS A 107 -9.25 0.37 -2.87
CA HIS A 107 -8.44 0.15 -4.08
C HIS A 107 -7.49 1.31 -4.36
N ILE A 108 -6.52 1.08 -5.24
CA ILE A 108 -5.69 2.11 -5.83
C ILE A 108 -6.37 2.56 -7.11
N MET A 109 -6.67 3.84 -7.24
CA MET A 109 -7.31 4.43 -8.41
C MET A 109 -6.30 5.20 -9.25
N PHE A 110 -6.24 4.85 -10.55
CA PHE A 110 -5.42 5.52 -11.56
C PHE A 110 -6.33 6.37 -12.44
N MET A 111 -6.08 7.66 -12.48
CA MET A 111 -6.87 8.63 -13.25
C MET A 111 -6.00 9.34 -14.28
N GLY A 112 -6.48 9.38 -15.51
CA GLY A 112 -5.73 9.93 -16.64
C GLY A 112 -4.58 9.01 -17.05
N LEU A 113 -4.89 7.80 -17.49
CA LEU A 113 -3.88 6.83 -17.95
C LEU A 113 -3.02 7.44 -19.05
N VAL A 114 -1.71 7.32 -18.92
CA VAL A 114 -0.73 7.84 -19.90
C VAL A 114 -0.80 7.06 -21.20
N THR A 115 -0.94 5.74 -21.09
CA THR A 115 -1.17 4.82 -22.20
C THR A 115 -2.29 3.85 -21.86
N PRO A 116 -3.03 3.32 -22.86
CA PRO A 116 -3.98 2.25 -22.63
C PRO A 116 -3.29 1.01 -22.03
N TRP A 117 -3.95 0.35 -21.11
CA TRP A 117 -3.43 -0.88 -20.50
C TRP A 117 -3.84 -2.11 -21.30
N GLU A 118 -2.89 -3.01 -21.50
CA GLU A 118 -3.08 -4.30 -22.13
C GLU A 118 -2.74 -5.44 -21.16
N ASP A 119 -3.35 -6.60 -21.34
CA ASP A 119 -3.01 -7.79 -20.57
C ASP A 119 -1.52 -8.10 -20.70
N GLY A 120 -0.88 -8.33 -19.57
CA GLY A 120 0.55 -8.60 -19.49
C GLY A 120 1.43 -7.37 -19.29
N ASP A 121 0.90 -6.14 -19.39
CA ASP A 121 1.62 -4.94 -18.98
C ASP A 121 1.96 -5.02 -17.50
N VAL A 122 3.04 -4.38 -17.11
CA VAL A 122 3.48 -4.28 -15.72
C VAL A 122 3.56 -2.82 -15.32
N LEU A 123 2.85 -2.47 -14.26
CA LEU A 123 2.86 -1.12 -13.70
C LEU A 123 3.88 -1.05 -12.57
N ASN A 124 4.76 -0.06 -12.64
CA ASN A 124 5.67 0.27 -11.53
C ASN A 124 4.96 1.23 -10.58
N VAL A 125 4.77 0.78 -9.35
CA VAL A 125 4.02 1.49 -8.31
C VAL A 125 4.86 1.58 -7.05
N THR A 126 4.86 2.73 -6.41
CA THR A 126 5.48 2.91 -5.09
C THR A 126 4.40 3.14 -4.05
N LEU A 127 4.32 2.26 -3.07
CA LEU A 127 3.47 2.40 -1.91
C LEU A 127 4.25 3.14 -0.82
N HIS A 128 3.69 4.24 -0.31
CA HIS A 128 4.30 5.02 0.76
C HIS A 128 3.62 4.74 2.09
N PHE A 129 4.36 4.09 2.99
CA PHE A 129 3.90 3.77 4.34
C PHE A 129 4.44 4.79 5.35
N GLU A 130 3.68 5.04 6.40
CA GLU A 130 4.06 5.96 7.47
C GLU A 130 5.34 5.53 8.18
N LYS A 131 5.51 4.23 8.47
CA LYS A 131 6.65 3.66 9.18
C LYS A 131 7.63 2.92 8.26
N ALA A 132 7.14 2.01 7.42
CA ALA A 132 7.98 1.25 6.50
C ALA A 132 8.59 2.10 5.38
N GLY A 133 8.04 3.28 5.09
CA GLY A 133 8.49 4.16 4.02
C GLY A 133 8.07 3.66 2.64
N ASN A 134 8.92 3.87 1.64
CA ASN A 134 8.61 3.56 0.25
C ASN A 134 8.84 2.08 -0.06
N VAL A 135 7.80 1.42 -0.54
CA VAL A 135 7.83 0.02 -0.98
C VAL A 135 7.49 -0.05 -2.46
N PRO A 136 8.46 -0.35 -3.34
CA PRO A 136 8.20 -0.52 -4.76
C PRO A 136 7.49 -1.84 -5.03
N VAL A 137 6.49 -1.82 -5.91
CA VAL A 137 5.71 -2.98 -6.31
C VAL A 137 5.54 -2.99 -7.83
N SER A 138 5.73 -4.13 -8.46
CA SER A 138 5.39 -4.36 -9.86
C SER A 138 4.02 -5.03 -9.92
N ILE A 139 3.04 -4.36 -10.54
CA ILE A 139 1.66 -4.83 -10.59
C ILE A 139 1.32 -5.23 -12.02
N PRO A 140 1.04 -6.51 -12.30
CA PRO A 140 0.64 -6.94 -13.64
C PRO A 140 -0.78 -6.49 -13.97
N VAL A 141 -0.99 -6.10 -15.22
CA VAL A 141 -2.34 -5.86 -15.75
C VAL A 141 -2.97 -7.19 -16.14
N ASP A 142 -4.11 -7.47 -15.52
CA ASP A 142 -4.93 -8.67 -15.78
C ASP A 142 -6.40 -8.26 -15.96
N GLN A 143 -6.80 -8.03 -17.20
CA GLN A 143 -8.16 -7.56 -17.53
C GLN A 143 -9.21 -8.65 -17.30
N ASN A 144 -8.80 -9.91 -17.30
CA ASN A 144 -9.68 -11.07 -17.23
C ASN A 144 -9.78 -11.66 -15.82
N ARG A 145 -9.06 -11.09 -14.84
CA ARG A 145 -9.04 -11.58 -13.47
C ARG A 145 -10.45 -11.70 -12.89
N ASN A 146 -10.82 -12.91 -12.48
CA ASN A 146 -12.05 -13.14 -11.73
C ASN A 146 -11.87 -12.64 -10.28
N PRO A 147 -12.77 -11.78 -9.77
CA PRO A 147 -12.67 -11.29 -8.39
C PRO A 147 -12.72 -12.38 -7.31
N MET A 148 -13.21 -13.58 -7.65
CA MET A 148 -13.32 -14.73 -6.75
C MET A 148 -12.07 -15.64 -6.78
N GLU A 149 -11.11 -15.37 -7.66
CA GLU A 149 -9.92 -16.19 -7.85
C GLU A 149 -8.76 -15.62 -7.04
N HIS A 150 -8.49 -16.23 -5.91
CA HIS A 150 -7.25 -15.99 -5.15
C HIS A 150 -6.18 -16.91 -5.71
N LYS A 151 -5.22 -16.37 -6.45
CA LYS A 151 -4.01 -17.13 -6.79
C LYS A 151 -3.12 -17.20 -5.55
N HIS A 152 -2.92 -18.40 -5.07
CA HIS A 152 -1.98 -18.71 -4.01
C HIS A 152 -0.54 -18.66 -4.52
#